data_e78c65c721ac00897560970207a5292d
#
_entry.id   e78c65c721ac00897560970207a5292d
#
_cell.length_a   1.000
_cell.length_b   1.000
_cell.length_c   1.000
_cell.angle_alpha   90.00
_cell.angle_beta   90.00
_cell.angle_gamma   90.00
#
_symmetry.space_group_name_H-M   'P 1'
#
loop_
_entity.id
_entity.type
_entity.pdbx_description
1 polymer ?
#
loop_
_entity_poly.entity_id
_entity_poly.type
_entity_poly.pdbx_seq_one_letter_code
_entity_poly.pdbx_strand_id
1 'polypeptide(L)'
;MSTTEKPYTGLTALVMLNGTTIGYINSVELNLEKDIAEILQFGAQYKEKLPTIKNWTASSDGTVAFASGGAQHKLYQAFETGEPVTLRIKLDSAVYFEGKALISSLSLSGSPDAQMDISVDFEGSGGITFSLPETVIATIHSTVGGTTNPAGVIRCAKSVALNIEATAATGYTIAGYKLNGGSLTADTSSPVTVAANSMNADLDVEVVFAAS
;
A
#
# COMPACT_ATOMS: atom_id res chain seq x y z
N MET A 1 21.91 8.70 -6.32
CA MET A 1 21.47 7.30 -6.49
C MET A 1 20.14 7.31 -7.21
N SER A 2 20.03 6.65 -8.36
CA SER A 2 18.77 6.59 -9.09
C SER A 2 17.84 5.62 -8.35
N THR A 3 16.78 6.15 -7.73
CA THR A 3 15.68 5.31 -7.24
C THR A 3 15.00 4.71 -8.46
N THR A 4 15.15 3.41 -8.66
CA THR A 4 14.45 2.70 -9.74
C THR A 4 12.97 2.70 -9.40
N GLU A 5 12.20 3.60 -10.00
CA GLU A 5 10.75 3.63 -9.88
C GLU A 5 10.20 2.33 -10.48
N LYS A 6 9.42 1.59 -9.70
CA LYS A 6 8.74 0.39 -10.17
C LYS A 6 7.25 0.72 -10.37
N PRO A 7 6.69 0.49 -11.56
CA PRO A 7 5.28 0.75 -11.80
C PRO A 7 4.41 -0.18 -10.95
N TYR A 8 3.31 0.35 -10.44
CA TYR A 8 2.27 -0.42 -9.77
C TYR A 8 1.38 -1.09 -10.81
N THR A 9 0.94 -2.31 -10.53
CA THR A 9 0.01 -3.05 -11.39
C THR A 9 -1.36 -3.12 -10.73
N GLY A 10 -2.43 -3.09 -11.50
CA GLY A 10 -3.80 -3.21 -10.99
C GLY A 10 -4.08 -4.51 -10.22
N LEU A 11 -3.24 -5.54 -10.38
CA LEU A 11 -3.35 -6.81 -9.66
C LEU A 11 -3.18 -6.68 -8.13
N THR A 12 -2.50 -5.64 -7.65
CA THR A 12 -2.28 -5.39 -6.23
C THR A 12 -3.18 -4.31 -5.66
N ALA A 13 -3.94 -3.63 -6.51
CA ALA A 13 -4.84 -2.56 -6.07
C ALA A 13 -6.03 -3.13 -5.29
N LEU A 14 -6.30 -2.55 -4.13
CA LEU A 14 -7.41 -2.92 -3.26
C LEU A 14 -8.17 -1.67 -2.83
N VAL A 15 -9.50 -1.75 -2.88
CA VAL A 15 -10.39 -0.72 -2.33
C VAL A 15 -10.91 -1.18 -0.99
N MET A 16 -10.77 -0.34 0.03
CA MET A 16 -11.23 -0.64 1.38
C MET A 16 -12.20 0.44 1.86
N LEU A 17 -13.25 0.02 2.52
CA LEU A 17 -14.24 0.87 3.17
C LEU A 17 -14.17 0.66 4.68
N ASN A 18 -13.92 1.72 5.45
CA ASN A 18 -13.80 1.66 6.90
C ASN A 18 -12.91 0.50 7.38
N GLY A 19 -11.77 0.28 6.69
CA GLY A 19 -10.81 -0.77 7.00
C GLY A 19 -11.17 -2.19 6.50
N THR A 20 -12.34 -2.36 5.86
CA THR A 20 -12.76 -3.66 5.29
C THR A 20 -12.57 -3.63 3.77
N THR A 21 -11.90 -4.62 3.20
CA THR A 21 -11.72 -4.73 1.75
C THR A 21 -13.07 -4.96 1.06
N ILE A 22 -13.35 -4.18 0.02
CA ILE A 22 -14.49 -4.42 -0.86
C ILE A 22 -14.06 -5.52 -1.84
N GLY A 23 -14.67 -6.68 -1.71
CA GLY A 23 -14.39 -7.80 -2.61
C GLY A 23 -14.97 -7.58 -4.01
N TYR A 24 -14.41 -8.28 -5.00
CA TYR A 24 -14.88 -8.32 -6.38
C TYR A 24 -14.87 -6.97 -7.11
N ILE A 25 -13.96 -6.06 -6.73
CA ILE A 25 -13.71 -4.82 -7.47
C ILE A 25 -12.80 -5.14 -8.66
N ASN A 26 -13.21 -4.71 -9.85
CA ASN A 26 -12.52 -4.94 -11.12
C ASN A 26 -11.75 -3.70 -11.59
N SER A 27 -12.24 -2.50 -11.25
CA SER A 27 -11.60 -1.23 -11.57
C SER A 27 -11.73 -0.24 -10.43
N VAL A 28 -10.77 0.67 -10.34
CA VAL A 28 -10.80 1.83 -9.44
C VAL A 28 -10.16 3.01 -10.15
N GLU A 29 -10.78 4.16 -10.05
CA GLU A 29 -10.28 5.43 -10.53
C GLU A 29 -10.25 6.44 -9.38
N LEU A 30 -9.21 7.26 -9.30
CA LEU A 30 -9.08 8.35 -8.33
C LEU A 30 -8.68 9.61 -9.09
N ASN A 31 -9.51 10.64 -9.01
CA ASN A 31 -9.27 11.94 -9.59
C ASN A 31 -8.96 12.97 -8.50
N LEU A 32 -7.86 13.67 -8.65
CA LEU A 32 -7.42 14.75 -7.77
C LEU A 32 -7.45 16.05 -8.56
N GLU A 33 -8.27 16.98 -8.16
CA GLU A 33 -8.45 18.25 -8.83
C GLU A 33 -8.03 19.42 -7.94
N LYS A 34 -7.59 20.48 -8.57
CA LYS A 34 -7.26 21.74 -7.92
C LYS A 34 -7.73 22.88 -8.78
N ASP A 35 -8.59 23.71 -8.22
CA ASP A 35 -9.03 24.92 -8.88
C ASP A 35 -7.90 25.95 -8.96
N ILE A 36 -7.83 26.65 -10.10
CA ILE A 36 -6.83 27.66 -10.35
C ILE A 36 -7.53 28.97 -10.65
N ALA A 37 -7.33 29.95 -9.79
CA ALA A 37 -7.79 31.31 -10.03
C ALA A 37 -6.76 32.11 -10.84
N GLU A 38 -7.22 32.92 -11.79
CA GLU A 38 -6.37 33.82 -12.56
C GLU A 38 -6.43 35.23 -11.95
N ILE A 39 -5.25 35.81 -11.73
CA ILE A 39 -5.12 37.21 -11.31
C ILE A 39 -4.63 38.03 -12.49
N LEU A 40 -5.35 39.08 -12.82
CA LEU A 40 -4.98 40.04 -13.82
C LEU A 40 -4.60 41.36 -13.14
N GLN A 41 -3.35 41.80 -13.32
CA GLN A 41 -2.89 43.11 -12.85
C GLN A 41 -2.86 44.11 -14.01
N PHE A 42 -3.25 45.35 -13.73
CA PHE A 42 -3.19 46.43 -14.72
C PHE A 42 -1.75 46.64 -15.21
N GLY A 43 -1.52 46.55 -16.53
CA GLY A 43 -0.21 46.71 -17.13
C GLY A 43 0.65 45.42 -17.18
N ALA A 44 0.19 44.32 -16.62
CA ALA A 44 0.89 43.04 -16.73
C ALA A 44 0.70 42.43 -18.14
N GLN A 45 1.79 41.95 -18.73
CA GLN A 45 1.75 41.22 -20.02
C GLN A 45 1.34 39.75 -19.86
N TYR A 46 1.36 39.21 -18.63
CA TYR A 46 1.07 37.83 -18.32
C TYR A 46 0.09 37.74 -17.14
N LYS A 47 -0.77 36.73 -17.18
CA LYS A 47 -1.68 36.38 -16.09
C LYS A 47 -0.93 35.58 -15.03
N GLU A 48 -1.14 35.90 -13.77
CA GLU A 48 -0.72 35.07 -12.63
C GLU A 48 -1.81 34.04 -12.32
N LYS A 49 -1.39 32.83 -11.95
CA LYS A 49 -2.28 31.73 -11.56
C LYS A 49 -2.07 31.37 -10.11
N LEU A 50 -3.14 31.36 -9.33
CA LEU A 50 -3.14 30.94 -7.94
C LEU A 50 -3.93 29.65 -7.76
N PRO A 51 -3.33 28.63 -7.14
CA PRO A 51 -4.07 27.44 -6.74
C PRO A 51 -5.04 27.78 -5.60
N THR A 52 -6.29 27.32 -5.71
CA THR A 52 -7.33 27.56 -4.70
C THR A 52 -7.76 26.24 -4.04
N ILE A 53 -9.00 25.85 -4.16
CA ILE A 53 -9.58 24.69 -3.50
C ILE A 53 -9.13 23.40 -4.19
N LYS A 54 -8.88 22.38 -3.39
CA LYS A 54 -8.65 21.01 -3.87
C LYS A 54 -9.92 20.20 -3.69
N ASN A 55 -10.21 19.38 -4.66
CA ASN A 55 -11.28 18.41 -4.62
C ASN A 55 -10.73 17.02 -5.05
N TRP A 56 -11.44 15.98 -4.69
CA TRP A 56 -11.14 14.64 -5.17
C TRP A 56 -12.42 13.81 -5.30
N THR A 57 -12.44 12.97 -6.30
CA THR A 57 -13.48 11.98 -6.55
C THR A 57 -12.86 10.63 -6.78
N ALA A 58 -13.61 9.57 -6.51
CA ALA A 58 -13.20 8.22 -6.86
C ALA A 58 -14.39 7.45 -7.41
N SER A 59 -14.13 6.50 -8.29
CA SER A 59 -15.12 5.53 -8.75
C SER A 59 -14.56 4.11 -8.64
N SER A 60 -15.45 3.15 -8.45
CA SER A 60 -15.09 1.73 -8.44
C SER A 60 -16.18 0.91 -9.08
N ASP A 61 -15.78 -0.02 -9.96
CA ASP A 61 -16.67 -1.00 -10.59
C ASP A 61 -16.29 -2.40 -10.16
N GLY A 62 -17.28 -3.26 -10.04
CA GLY A 62 -17.07 -4.63 -9.62
C GLY A 62 -18.28 -5.52 -9.82
N THR A 63 -18.21 -6.72 -9.31
CA THR A 63 -19.29 -7.69 -9.35
C THR A 63 -20.06 -7.68 -8.03
N VAL A 64 -21.38 -7.79 -8.11
CA VAL A 64 -22.26 -7.84 -6.93
C VAL A 64 -22.01 -9.10 -6.11
N ALA A 65 -21.71 -8.91 -4.83
CA ALA A 65 -21.52 -9.97 -3.85
C ALA A 65 -21.98 -9.52 -2.46
N PHE A 66 -23.29 -9.29 -2.32
CA PHE A 66 -23.87 -8.89 -1.04
C PHE A 66 -23.85 -10.04 -0.03
N ALA A 67 -23.28 -9.75 1.14
CA ALA A 67 -23.38 -10.57 2.32
C ALA A 67 -23.80 -9.72 3.51
N SER A 68 -24.54 -10.28 4.46
CA SER A 68 -24.94 -9.58 5.68
C SER A 68 -23.71 -9.10 6.43
N GLY A 69 -23.59 -7.79 6.69
CA GLY A 69 -22.42 -7.16 7.31
C GLY A 69 -21.16 -7.08 6.43
N GLY A 70 -21.22 -7.53 5.18
CA GLY A 70 -20.14 -7.42 4.20
C GLY A 70 -19.88 -5.97 3.77
N ALA A 71 -18.74 -5.73 3.11
CA ALA A 71 -18.34 -4.39 2.69
C ALA A 71 -19.34 -3.75 1.71
N GLN A 72 -19.85 -4.51 0.73
CA GLN A 72 -20.86 -3.99 -0.22
C GLN A 72 -22.20 -3.68 0.48
N HIS A 73 -22.60 -4.44 1.50
CA HIS A 73 -23.77 -4.10 2.31
C HIS A 73 -23.57 -2.80 3.10
N LYS A 74 -22.37 -2.58 3.64
CA LYS A 74 -22.02 -1.32 4.32
C LYS A 74 -21.97 -0.14 3.37
N LEU A 75 -21.57 -0.33 2.10
CA LEU A 75 -21.68 0.71 1.06
C LEU A 75 -23.14 1.15 0.89
N TYR A 76 -24.05 0.21 0.73
CA TYR A 76 -25.46 0.52 0.60
C TYR A 76 -26.00 1.26 1.83
N GLN A 77 -25.66 0.81 3.04
CA GLN A 77 -26.07 1.49 4.28
C GLN A 77 -25.52 2.93 4.36
N ALA A 78 -24.26 3.14 4.00
CA ALA A 78 -23.65 4.47 4.00
C ALA A 78 -24.27 5.39 2.94
N PHE A 79 -24.65 4.86 1.78
CA PHE A 79 -25.41 5.60 0.77
C PHE A 79 -26.78 6.03 1.29
N GLU A 80 -27.54 5.15 1.94
CA GLU A 80 -28.86 5.45 2.51
C GLU A 80 -28.80 6.47 3.66
N THR A 81 -27.79 6.36 4.53
CA THR A 81 -27.65 7.25 5.69
C THR A 81 -26.99 8.59 5.34
N GLY A 82 -26.27 8.67 4.22
CA GLY A 82 -25.46 9.83 3.85
C GLY A 82 -24.26 10.05 4.78
N GLU A 83 -23.84 9.03 5.54
CA GLU A 83 -22.69 9.14 6.42
C GLU A 83 -21.37 9.03 5.65
N PRO A 84 -20.35 9.89 5.97
CA PRO A 84 -19.05 9.79 5.35
C PRO A 84 -18.37 8.47 5.69
N VAL A 85 -17.80 7.83 4.68
CA VAL A 85 -17.00 6.62 4.83
C VAL A 85 -15.51 6.94 4.71
N THR A 86 -14.66 6.15 5.37
CA THR A 86 -13.22 6.19 5.13
C THR A 86 -12.91 5.30 3.94
N LEU A 87 -12.59 5.92 2.80
CA LEU A 87 -12.15 5.24 1.59
C LEU A 87 -10.63 5.14 1.58
N ARG A 88 -10.11 3.93 1.40
CA ARG A 88 -8.69 3.68 1.21
C ARG A 88 -8.47 2.91 -0.08
N ILE A 89 -7.68 3.49 -0.97
CA ILE A 89 -7.26 2.88 -2.24
C ILE A 89 -5.81 2.49 -2.09
N LYS A 90 -5.54 1.20 -1.98
CA LYS A 90 -4.18 0.65 -1.86
C LYS A 90 -3.62 0.37 -3.24
N LEU A 91 -2.41 0.83 -3.48
CA LEU A 91 -1.61 0.48 -4.66
C LEU A 91 -0.70 -0.72 -4.37
N ASP A 92 -0.33 -0.88 -3.09
CA ASP A 92 0.56 -1.91 -2.58
C ASP A 92 0.23 -2.15 -1.10
N SER A 93 0.88 -3.10 -0.45
CA SER A 93 0.73 -3.39 0.98
C SER A 93 0.93 -2.16 1.87
N ALA A 94 1.80 -1.22 1.47
CA ALA A 94 2.21 -0.07 2.25
C ALA A 94 1.86 1.28 1.61
N VAL A 95 1.56 1.33 0.31
CA VAL A 95 1.29 2.56 -0.44
C VAL A 95 -0.20 2.68 -0.70
N TYR A 96 -0.80 3.77 -0.24
CA TYR A 96 -2.24 3.98 -0.39
C TYR A 96 -2.64 5.44 -0.34
N PHE A 97 -3.80 5.74 -0.90
CA PHE A 97 -4.55 6.97 -0.68
C PHE A 97 -5.66 6.71 0.34
N GLU A 98 -5.88 7.65 1.25
CA GLU A 98 -6.95 7.55 2.24
C GLU A 98 -7.61 8.91 2.47
N GLY A 99 -8.93 8.92 2.48
CA GLY A 99 -9.72 10.11 2.76
C GLY A 99 -11.15 9.75 3.17
N LYS A 100 -11.87 10.73 3.70
CA LYS A 100 -13.31 10.60 3.92
C LYS A 100 -14.04 10.95 2.64
N ALA A 101 -15.03 10.15 2.27
CA ALA A 101 -15.88 10.35 1.11
C ALA A 101 -17.34 10.12 1.43
N LEU A 102 -18.20 10.78 0.69
CA LEU A 102 -19.63 10.49 0.58
C LEU A 102 -19.86 9.62 -0.66
N ILE A 103 -20.80 8.71 -0.59
CA ILE A 103 -21.21 7.94 -1.75
C ILE A 103 -22.25 8.78 -2.49
N SER A 104 -21.88 9.24 -3.70
CA SER A 104 -22.75 10.09 -4.52
C SER A 104 -23.66 9.28 -5.43
N SER A 105 -23.22 8.11 -5.85
CA SER A 105 -23.98 7.20 -6.70
C SER A 105 -23.68 5.74 -6.37
N LEU A 106 -24.70 4.90 -6.45
CA LEU A 106 -24.60 3.45 -6.37
C LEU A 106 -25.54 2.86 -7.41
N SER A 107 -25.01 2.18 -8.40
CA SER A 107 -25.79 1.56 -9.46
C SER A 107 -25.53 0.06 -9.55
N LEU A 108 -26.59 -0.68 -9.91
CA LEU A 108 -26.54 -2.11 -10.15
C LEU A 108 -27.00 -2.35 -11.58
N SER A 109 -26.26 -3.14 -12.33
CA SER A 109 -26.60 -3.52 -13.69
C SER A 109 -26.37 -5.02 -13.91
N GLY A 110 -27.12 -5.62 -14.81
CA GLY A 110 -26.98 -7.03 -15.13
C GLY A 110 -27.87 -7.45 -16.27
N SER A 111 -27.55 -8.59 -16.85
CA SER A 111 -28.38 -9.26 -17.88
C SER A 111 -28.63 -10.72 -17.46
N PRO A 112 -29.67 -11.39 -18.00
CA PRO A 112 -30.03 -12.75 -17.60
C PRO A 112 -28.91 -13.79 -17.73
N ASP A 113 -27.95 -13.55 -18.63
CA ASP A 113 -26.86 -14.48 -18.94
C ASP A 113 -25.50 -14.01 -18.41
N ALA A 114 -25.45 -12.95 -17.57
CA ALA A 114 -24.23 -12.39 -17.04
C ALA A 114 -24.29 -12.18 -15.52
N GLN A 115 -23.13 -12.03 -14.90
CA GLN A 115 -23.04 -11.61 -13.51
C GLN A 115 -23.60 -10.17 -13.36
N MET A 116 -24.16 -9.87 -12.20
CA MET A 116 -24.56 -8.50 -11.87
C MET A 116 -23.34 -7.67 -11.50
N ASP A 117 -23.26 -6.48 -12.05
CA ASP A 117 -22.22 -5.50 -11.78
C ASP A 117 -22.71 -4.44 -10.83
N ILE A 118 -21.78 -3.91 -10.02
CA ILE A 118 -21.96 -2.78 -9.13
C ILE A 118 -20.99 -1.68 -9.52
N SER A 119 -21.49 -0.43 -9.61
CA SER A 119 -20.67 0.75 -9.79
C SER A 119 -20.97 1.73 -8.67
N VAL A 120 -19.93 2.31 -8.09
CA VAL A 120 -20.02 3.23 -6.95
C VAL A 120 -19.16 4.44 -7.21
N ASP A 121 -19.77 5.64 -7.09
CA ASP A 121 -19.07 6.91 -7.16
C ASP A 121 -18.95 7.54 -5.77
N PHE A 122 -17.78 8.11 -5.50
CA PHE A 122 -17.43 8.74 -4.24
C PHE A 122 -17.03 10.18 -4.48
N GLU A 123 -17.52 11.06 -3.62
CA GLU A 123 -17.08 12.45 -3.54
C GLU A 123 -16.31 12.69 -2.25
N GLY A 124 -15.12 13.27 -2.36
CA GLY A 124 -14.26 13.55 -1.23
C GLY A 124 -14.88 14.55 -0.25
N SER A 125 -14.91 14.18 1.02
CA SER A 125 -15.34 15.04 2.12
C SER A 125 -14.11 15.43 2.96
N GLY A 126 -13.44 16.51 2.56
CA GLY A 126 -12.19 16.96 3.16
C GLY A 126 -10.94 16.47 2.41
N GLY A 127 -9.80 16.50 3.08
CA GLY A 127 -8.52 16.14 2.46
C GLY A 127 -8.34 14.64 2.23
N ILE A 128 -7.58 14.32 1.19
CA ILE A 128 -7.06 12.96 0.96
C ILE A 128 -5.57 12.94 1.31
N THR A 129 -5.12 11.90 1.96
CA THR A 129 -3.70 11.67 2.31
C THR A 129 -3.12 10.61 1.41
N PHE A 130 -1.90 10.84 0.94
CA PHE A 130 -1.09 9.84 0.25
C PHE A 130 -0.06 9.29 1.23
N SER A 131 -0.16 8.00 1.52
CA SER A 131 0.82 7.29 2.34
C SER A 131 1.83 6.61 1.44
N LEU A 132 3.06 7.08 1.50
CA LEU A 132 4.21 6.48 0.84
C LEU A 132 5.27 6.24 1.90
N PRO A 133 5.37 5.03 2.46
CA PRO A 133 6.38 4.75 3.48
C PRO A 133 7.78 4.92 2.87
N GLU A 134 8.67 5.52 3.63
CA GLU A 134 10.08 5.50 3.29
C GLU A 134 10.55 4.05 3.24
N THR A 135 11.32 3.71 2.23
CA THR A 135 11.87 2.36 2.04
C THR A 135 13.37 2.37 2.13
N VAL A 136 13.92 1.27 2.58
CA VAL A 136 15.34 0.97 2.59
C VAL A 136 15.60 -0.28 1.75
N ILE A 137 16.81 -0.39 1.22
CA ILE A 137 17.26 -1.57 0.48
C ILE A 137 17.98 -2.49 1.46
N ALA A 138 17.53 -3.73 1.56
CA ALA A 138 18.23 -4.78 2.29
C ALA A 138 18.82 -5.78 1.29
N THR A 139 20.13 -6.01 1.38
CA THR A 139 20.82 -7.08 0.66
C THR A 139 20.97 -8.25 1.62
N ILE A 140 20.30 -9.37 1.34
CA ILE A 140 20.24 -10.53 2.21
C ILE A 140 21.04 -11.65 1.59
N HIS A 141 22.01 -12.16 2.33
CA HIS A 141 22.78 -13.34 1.98
C HIS A 141 23.03 -14.21 3.21
N SER A 142 23.50 -15.42 2.98
CA SER A 142 23.80 -16.37 4.04
C SER A 142 25.23 -16.88 3.94
N THR A 143 25.83 -17.23 5.05
CA THR A 143 27.05 -18.03 5.06
C THR A 143 26.80 -19.44 4.53
N VAL A 144 27.85 -20.20 4.29
CA VAL A 144 27.74 -21.63 4.00
C VAL A 144 27.01 -22.34 5.15
N GLY A 145 26.14 -23.28 4.84
CA GLY A 145 25.42 -24.09 5.83
C GLY A 145 23.92 -23.84 5.90
N GLY A 146 23.37 -23.00 5.03
CA GLY A 146 21.91 -22.80 4.98
C GLY A 146 21.46 -21.89 3.88
N THR A 147 20.15 -21.63 3.85
CA THR A 147 19.46 -20.74 2.89
C THR A 147 18.55 -19.77 3.62
N THR A 148 18.24 -18.67 2.96
CA THR A 148 17.35 -17.61 3.46
C THR A 148 16.22 -17.30 2.48
N ASN A 149 15.06 -16.92 3.01
CA ASN A 149 13.94 -16.41 2.24
C ASN A 149 13.31 -15.21 2.99
N PRO A 150 13.31 -14.00 2.41
CA PRO A 150 13.88 -13.66 1.11
C PRO A 150 15.41 -13.71 1.07
N ALA A 151 15.98 -13.76 -0.14
CA ALA A 151 17.40 -13.68 -0.41
C ALA A 151 17.67 -12.66 -1.51
N GLY A 152 18.88 -12.11 -1.57
CA GLY A 152 19.29 -11.10 -2.53
C GLY A 152 18.83 -9.70 -2.14
N VAL A 153 18.66 -8.83 -3.13
CA VAL A 153 18.30 -7.41 -2.91
C VAL A 153 16.80 -7.25 -2.84
N ILE A 154 16.30 -6.78 -1.71
CA ILE A 154 14.87 -6.51 -1.50
C ILE A 154 14.66 -5.09 -1.01
N ARG A 155 13.46 -4.57 -1.22
CA ARG A 155 13.00 -3.28 -0.69
C ARG A 155 12.09 -3.53 0.51
N CYS A 156 12.41 -2.92 1.62
CA CYS A 156 11.68 -3.03 2.88
C CYS A 156 11.15 -1.66 3.32
N ALA A 157 10.09 -1.64 4.11
CA ALA A 157 9.64 -0.42 4.75
C ALA A 157 10.66 0.02 5.82
N LYS A 158 11.01 1.30 5.84
CA LYS A 158 11.89 1.89 6.85
C LYS A 158 11.25 1.78 8.23
N SER A 159 12.05 1.57 9.24
CA SER A 159 11.63 1.44 10.63
C SER A 159 10.61 0.31 10.92
N VAL A 160 10.55 -0.69 10.03
CA VAL A 160 9.75 -1.91 10.22
C VAL A 160 10.69 -3.09 10.32
N ALA A 161 10.46 -3.98 11.29
CA ALA A 161 11.29 -5.18 11.46
C ALA A 161 11.25 -6.07 10.21
N LEU A 162 12.39 -6.61 9.83
CA LEU A 162 12.53 -7.52 8.70
C LEU A 162 12.67 -8.95 9.21
N ASN A 163 11.74 -9.80 8.82
CA ASN A 163 11.77 -11.23 9.12
C ASN A 163 12.34 -12.01 7.95
N ILE A 164 13.33 -12.86 8.23
CA ILE A 164 14.04 -13.67 7.25
C ILE A 164 13.90 -15.14 7.68
N GLU A 165 13.16 -15.92 6.93
CA GLU A 165 13.12 -17.36 7.16
C GLU A 165 14.48 -17.96 6.84
N ALA A 166 15.09 -18.61 7.81
CA ALA A 166 16.40 -19.24 7.70
C ALA A 166 16.26 -20.75 7.83
N THR A 167 16.82 -21.50 6.87
CA THR A 167 16.81 -22.96 6.89
C THR A 167 18.23 -23.48 6.92
N ALA A 168 18.63 -24.11 8.03
CA ALA A 168 19.95 -24.71 8.17
C ALA A 168 20.04 -26.04 7.39
N ALA A 169 21.17 -26.29 6.74
CA ALA A 169 21.50 -27.57 6.15
C ALA A 169 21.90 -28.60 7.23
N THR A 170 21.91 -29.87 6.87
CA THR A 170 22.32 -30.95 7.78
C THR A 170 23.74 -30.71 8.33
N GLY A 171 23.89 -30.77 9.67
CA GLY A 171 25.15 -30.51 10.36
C GLY A 171 25.40 -28.99 10.63
N TYR A 172 24.39 -28.14 10.45
CA TYR A 172 24.49 -26.72 10.75
C TYR A 172 23.29 -26.27 11.60
N THR A 173 23.49 -25.17 12.32
CA THR A 173 22.46 -24.46 13.10
C THR A 173 22.48 -22.98 12.79
N ILE A 174 21.38 -22.30 13.01
CA ILE A 174 21.31 -20.83 12.89
C ILE A 174 22.06 -20.23 14.08
N ALA A 175 23.08 -19.39 13.82
CA ALA A 175 23.84 -18.70 14.87
C ALA A 175 23.35 -17.26 15.08
N GLY A 176 22.74 -16.65 14.07
CA GLY A 176 22.24 -15.27 14.11
C GLY A 176 22.48 -14.54 12.80
N TYR A 177 22.64 -13.22 12.91
CA TYR A 177 22.89 -12.38 11.73
C TYR A 177 23.92 -11.29 12.02
N LYS A 178 24.52 -10.75 10.97
CA LYS A 178 25.36 -9.55 11.02
C LYS A 178 24.77 -8.47 10.12
N LEU A 179 24.92 -7.22 10.52
CA LEU A 179 24.52 -6.03 9.74
C LEU A 179 25.78 -5.31 9.26
N ASN A 180 25.85 -5.05 7.96
CA ASN A 180 26.93 -4.29 7.32
C ASN A 180 28.33 -4.79 7.70
N GLY A 181 28.51 -6.10 7.80
CA GLY A 181 29.77 -6.72 8.20
C GLY A 181 30.17 -6.53 9.66
N GLY A 182 29.25 -6.05 10.50
CA GLY A 182 29.47 -5.83 11.94
C GLY A 182 29.53 -7.11 12.78
N SER A 183 29.37 -6.96 14.09
CA SER A 183 29.37 -8.07 15.04
C SER A 183 28.14 -8.97 14.86
N LEU A 184 28.29 -10.26 15.20
CA LEU A 184 27.20 -11.22 15.19
C LEU A 184 26.16 -10.85 16.26
N THR A 185 24.91 -10.68 15.85
CA THR A 185 23.75 -10.64 16.72
C THR A 185 23.18 -12.04 16.82
N ALA A 186 23.21 -12.61 18.00
CA ALA A 186 22.70 -13.97 18.22
C ALA A 186 21.18 -14.00 18.08
N ASP A 187 20.69 -14.81 17.15
CA ASP A 187 19.27 -15.11 16.96
C ASP A 187 19.17 -16.49 16.31
N THR A 188 18.80 -17.48 17.09
CA THR A 188 18.72 -18.88 16.66
C THR A 188 17.31 -19.25 16.19
N SER A 189 16.41 -18.28 16.11
CA SER A 189 15.02 -18.49 15.68
C SER A 189 14.93 -18.57 14.14
N SER A 190 13.84 -19.12 13.67
CA SER A 190 13.38 -18.95 12.30
C SER A 190 11.90 -18.54 12.36
N PRO A 191 11.53 -17.34 11.90
CA PRO A 191 12.41 -16.38 11.18
C PRO A 191 13.43 -15.68 12.09
N VAL A 192 14.60 -15.38 11.53
CA VAL A 192 15.56 -14.42 12.09
C VAL A 192 14.99 -13.02 11.94
N THR A 193 14.99 -12.23 13.01
CA THR A 193 14.35 -10.91 12.99
C THR A 193 15.36 -9.78 13.11
N VAL A 194 15.51 -8.99 12.05
CA VAL A 194 16.24 -7.71 12.10
C VAL A 194 15.34 -6.65 12.69
N ALA A 195 15.77 -6.06 13.80
CA ALA A 195 14.95 -5.12 14.56
C ALA A 195 14.62 -3.83 13.76
N ALA A 196 13.44 -3.27 14.00
CA ALA A 196 12.94 -2.08 13.30
C ALA A 196 13.86 -0.86 13.39
N ASN A 197 14.55 -0.68 14.52
CA ASN A 197 15.52 0.40 14.72
C ASN A 197 16.78 0.28 13.85
N SER A 198 17.09 -0.91 13.32
CA SER A 198 18.19 -1.14 12.38
C SER A 198 17.78 -0.84 10.94
N MET A 199 16.47 -0.75 10.64
CA MET A 199 15.90 -0.55 9.31
C MET A 199 15.75 0.93 8.95
N ASN A 200 16.73 1.77 9.26
CA ASN A 200 16.70 3.22 9.04
C ASN A 200 17.49 3.70 7.81
N ALA A 201 18.34 2.83 7.25
CA ALA A 201 19.14 3.06 6.05
C ALA A 201 19.30 1.74 5.30
N ASP A 202 19.82 1.83 4.07
CA ASP A 202 20.19 0.65 3.32
C ASP A 202 21.18 -0.20 4.11
N LEU A 203 20.97 -1.52 4.11
CA LEU A 203 21.75 -2.43 4.92
C LEU A 203 22.06 -3.73 4.19
N ASP A 204 23.19 -4.32 4.60
CA ASP A 204 23.59 -5.66 4.22
C ASP A 204 23.33 -6.61 5.40
N VAL A 205 22.61 -7.69 5.17
CA VAL A 205 22.22 -8.67 6.18
C VAL A 205 22.82 -10.02 5.83
N GLU A 206 23.82 -10.43 6.60
CA GLU A 206 24.41 -11.76 6.50
C GLU A 206 23.82 -12.68 7.58
N VAL A 207 23.02 -13.66 7.17
CA VAL A 207 22.54 -14.70 8.10
C VAL A 207 23.64 -15.75 8.27
N VAL A 208 24.02 -16.00 9.51
CA VAL A 208 25.17 -16.83 9.87
C VAL A 208 24.71 -18.20 10.34
N PHE A 209 25.25 -19.24 9.69
CA PHE A 209 25.09 -20.63 10.10
C PHE A 209 26.41 -21.14 10.68
N ALA A 210 26.34 -21.88 11.79
CA ALA A 210 27.47 -22.52 12.45
C ALA A 210 27.35 -24.02 12.35
N ALA A 211 28.50 -24.73 12.22
CA ALA A 211 28.51 -26.19 12.31
C ALA A 211 28.06 -26.64 13.71
N SER A 212 27.19 -27.65 13.75
CA SER A 212 26.62 -28.22 14.99
C SER A 212 27.53 -29.30 15.59
#